data_8b6083d7f620da8f255931ea51bd3262
#
_entry.id   8b6083d7f620da8f255931ea51bd3262
#
_cell.length_a   1.000
_cell.length_b   1.000
_cell.length_c   1.000
_cell.angle_alpha   90.00
_cell.angle_beta   90.00
_cell.angle_gamma   90.00
#
_symmetry.space_group_name_H-M   'P 1'
#
loop_
_entity.id
_entity.type
_entity.pdbx_description
1 polymer ?
#
loop_
_entity_poly.entity_id
_entity_poly.type
_entity_poly.pdbx_seq_one_letter_code
_entity_poly.pdbx_strand_id
1 'polypeptide(L)'
;MDVLPLIQISGLEIHRGNRLILSNFDFELNEGELVSLVGSNGCGKTTLLESSAGMHTISSGSIFWKYDELGLKLVRDSEGRRNSLPPMGLTLQKNGMSGEETVLERLQTVLQVSGCDFDSIKTSELLDCWGLNHRSGDRISQLSGGLARRLSVLSGIAPALLSNNPRVILLDEPSEGLDESAKNLLINWLRSLTSRGHGIIIATHDPDLISSSNRIVRFEDNNNISIDLKSQTDSNFVLPSATQNVEIRKTSSLFHWAYRMEKRNPIDTINRLIPSVLALLLCHSLISEDEISAVGLDFFSALILLPSFISVVIPPALIGRYSEENCGRWWSAVIGPKFRFSSSIIGSSILLPLPLIYISWIILSDNILLPNDDVIYWLWLPGLAMFFVSIASSSLHLLISDLRRAGASVASLLLLVLIWPFLQLTDSLEMII
;
A
#
# COMPACT_ATOMS: atom_id res chain seq x y z
N MET A 1 18.03 4.65 -34.90
CA MET A 1 17.22 3.84 -33.97
C MET A 1 16.27 4.81 -33.33
N ASP A 2 14.98 4.61 -33.50
CA ASP A 2 13.99 5.45 -32.83
C ASP A 2 14.10 5.20 -31.32
N VAL A 3 14.25 6.27 -30.56
CA VAL A 3 14.35 6.18 -29.09
C VAL A 3 12.95 5.83 -28.56
N LEU A 4 12.83 4.66 -27.93
CA LEU A 4 11.54 4.23 -27.34
C LEU A 4 11.16 5.14 -26.18
N PRO A 5 9.90 5.58 -26.11
CA PRO A 5 9.41 6.40 -24.99
C PRO A 5 9.42 5.61 -23.68
N LEU A 6 9.54 6.31 -22.53
CA LEU A 6 9.46 5.71 -21.20
C LEU A 6 8.03 5.24 -20.87
N ILE A 7 7.03 5.99 -21.32
CA ILE A 7 5.59 5.61 -21.27
C ILE A 7 4.99 5.83 -22.63
N GLN A 8 4.17 4.88 -23.09
CA GLN A 8 3.32 5.02 -24.26
C GLN A 8 1.88 4.68 -23.89
N ILE A 9 0.98 5.59 -24.19
CA ILE A 9 -0.47 5.45 -23.98
C ILE A 9 -1.12 5.54 -25.35
N SER A 10 -1.99 4.58 -25.67
CA SER A 10 -2.66 4.51 -26.97
C SER A 10 -4.16 4.33 -26.78
N GLY A 11 -4.96 5.22 -27.38
CA GLY A 11 -6.41 5.18 -27.42
C GLY A 11 -7.09 5.15 -26.04
N LEU A 12 -6.51 5.84 -25.06
CA LEU A 12 -6.96 5.74 -23.66
C LEU A 12 -8.34 6.37 -23.46
N GLU A 13 -9.26 5.57 -22.91
CA GLU A 13 -10.57 6.02 -22.46
C GLU A 13 -10.78 5.65 -20.99
N ILE A 14 -11.21 6.63 -20.20
CA ILE A 14 -11.43 6.46 -18.76
C ILE A 14 -12.76 7.05 -18.35
N HIS A 15 -13.55 6.25 -17.62
CA HIS A 15 -14.77 6.69 -16.96
C HIS A 15 -14.60 6.70 -15.43
N ARG A 16 -15.27 7.65 -14.78
CA ARG A 16 -15.47 7.67 -13.31
C ARG A 16 -16.97 7.65 -13.02
N GLY A 17 -17.47 6.48 -12.69
CA GLY A 17 -18.92 6.23 -12.70
C GLY A 17 -19.46 6.45 -14.11
N ASN A 18 -20.48 7.27 -14.26
CA ASN A 18 -21.09 7.59 -15.57
C ASN A 18 -20.41 8.76 -16.31
N ARG A 19 -19.37 9.37 -15.72
CA ARG A 19 -18.70 10.52 -16.33
C ARG A 19 -17.47 10.06 -17.13
N LEU A 20 -17.44 10.41 -18.41
CA LEU A 20 -16.27 10.28 -19.27
C LEU A 20 -15.23 11.33 -18.83
N ILE A 21 -14.02 10.89 -18.53
CA ILE A 21 -12.89 11.73 -18.08
C ILE A 21 -11.88 11.95 -19.21
N LEU A 22 -11.54 10.89 -19.92
CA LEU A 22 -10.65 10.91 -21.07
C LEU A 22 -11.27 10.09 -22.20
N SER A 23 -11.14 10.56 -23.44
CA SER A 23 -11.64 9.87 -24.63
C SER A 23 -10.56 9.85 -25.70
N ASN A 24 -10.22 8.65 -26.17
CA ASN A 24 -9.26 8.39 -27.25
C ASN A 24 -7.96 9.20 -27.13
N PHE A 25 -7.34 9.14 -25.96
CA PHE A 25 -6.17 9.93 -25.62
C PHE A 25 -4.88 9.15 -25.90
N ASP A 26 -4.02 9.72 -26.75
CA ASP A 26 -2.68 9.24 -27.06
C ASP A 26 -1.65 10.12 -26.39
N PHE A 27 -0.62 9.51 -25.80
CA PHE A 27 0.43 10.24 -25.09
C PHE A 27 1.70 9.41 -25.00
N GLU A 28 2.82 10.07 -25.12
CA GLU A 28 4.15 9.51 -24.92
C GLU A 28 4.95 10.38 -23.95
N LEU A 29 5.72 9.74 -23.07
CA LEU A 29 6.72 10.40 -22.22
C LEU A 29 8.10 9.95 -22.65
N ASN A 30 8.93 10.88 -23.03
CA ASN A 30 10.29 10.60 -23.49
C ASN A 30 11.33 10.76 -22.36
N GLU A 31 12.51 10.23 -22.58
CA GLU A 31 13.65 10.47 -21.71
C GLU A 31 14.01 11.96 -21.68
N GLY A 32 14.36 12.46 -20.50
CA GLY A 32 14.72 13.87 -20.31
C GLY A 32 13.55 14.85 -20.43
N GLU A 33 12.30 14.38 -20.37
CA GLU A 33 11.13 15.22 -20.55
C GLU A 33 10.43 15.51 -19.22
N LEU A 34 10.09 16.79 -18.99
CA LEU A 34 9.24 17.26 -17.89
C LEU A 34 7.91 17.74 -18.46
N VAL A 35 6.85 17.02 -18.16
CA VAL A 35 5.48 17.29 -18.63
C VAL A 35 4.60 17.77 -17.48
N SER A 36 3.99 18.95 -17.62
CA SER A 36 2.96 19.43 -16.70
C SER A 36 1.56 19.17 -17.23
N LEU A 37 0.72 18.54 -16.41
CA LEU A 37 -0.72 18.38 -16.64
C LEU A 37 -1.44 19.55 -15.95
N VAL A 38 -2.12 20.39 -16.73
CA VAL A 38 -2.77 21.63 -16.26
C VAL A 38 -4.24 21.62 -16.62
N GLY A 39 -5.08 22.17 -15.76
CA GLY A 39 -6.55 22.29 -15.98
C GLY A 39 -7.29 22.46 -14.66
N SER A 40 -8.58 22.70 -14.76
CA SER A 40 -9.47 22.92 -13.61
C SER A 40 -9.53 21.69 -12.68
N ASN A 41 -9.97 21.88 -11.43
CA ASN A 41 -10.15 20.77 -10.49
C ASN A 41 -11.21 19.77 -11.04
N GLY A 42 -10.85 18.48 -11.01
CA GLY A 42 -11.73 17.42 -11.49
C GLY A 42 -11.73 17.19 -13.01
N CYS A 43 -10.85 17.85 -13.78
CA CYS A 43 -10.75 17.65 -15.24
C CYS A 43 -10.06 16.33 -15.65
N GLY A 44 -9.37 15.64 -14.72
CA GLY A 44 -8.78 14.32 -15.02
C GLY A 44 -7.25 14.21 -14.85
N LYS A 45 -6.53 15.28 -14.44
CA LYS A 45 -5.05 15.26 -14.23
C LYS A 45 -4.58 14.10 -13.35
N THR A 46 -5.09 14.05 -12.12
CA THR A 46 -4.79 12.94 -11.18
C THR A 46 -5.20 11.58 -11.76
N THR A 47 -6.33 11.51 -12.47
CA THR A 47 -6.80 10.26 -13.09
C THR A 47 -5.83 9.78 -14.18
N LEU A 48 -5.34 10.67 -15.04
CA LEU A 48 -4.33 10.32 -16.04
C LEU A 48 -3.02 9.88 -15.38
N LEU A 49 -2.54 10.62 -14.38
CA LEU A 49 -1.31 10.29 -13.65
C LEU A 49 -1.41 8.92 -12.97
N GLU A 50 -2.49 8.66 -12.23
CA GLU A 50 -2.73 7.38 -11.57
C GLU A 50 -2.97 6.23 -12.58
N SER A 51 -3.60 6.50 -13.73
CA SER A 51 -3.75 5.51 -14.79
C SER A 51 -2.43 5.16 -15.44
N SER A 52 -1.55 6.15 -15.65
CA SER A 52 -0.17 5.92 -16.10
C SER A 52 0.59 4.99 -15.16
N ALA A 53 0.30 5.05 -13.85
CA ALA A 53 0.81 4.11 -12.84
C ALA A 53 0.02 2.77 -12.79
N GLY A 54 -0.88 2.51 -13.74
CA GLY A 54 -1.70 1.29 -13.77
C GLY A 54 -2.67 1.13 -12.59
N MET A 55 -3.00 2.23 -11.88
CA MET A 55 -3.82 2.20 -10.66
C MET A 55 -5.32 2.17 -10.95
N HIS A 56 -5.75 2.69 -12.11
CA HIS A 56 -7.14 2.71 -12.52
C HIS A 56 -7.47 1.64 -13.55
N THR A 57 -8.74 1.18 -13.55
CA THR A 57 -9.29 0.45 -14.67
C THR A 57 -9.52 1.42 -15.82
N ILE A 58 -9.22 1.00 -17.04
CA ILE A 58 -9.44 1.76 -18.27
C ILE A 58 -10.55 1.11 -19.09
N SER A 59 -11.34 1.91 -19.78
CA SER A 59 -12.48 1.43 -20.58
C SER A 59 -12.05 1.02 -21.98
N SER A 60 -11.05 1.70 -22.54
CA SER A 60 -10.44 1.40 -23.84
C SER A 60 -8.97 1.79 -23.84
N GLY A 61 -8.21 1.27 -24.80
CA GLY A 61 -6.81 1.56 -25.01
C GLY A 61 -5.85 0.71 -24.19
N SER A 62 -4.60 1.14 -24.15
CA SER A 62 -3.50 0.41 -23.49
C SER A 62 -2.40 1.36 -23.05
N ILE A 63 -1.71 0.96 -21.96
CA ILE A 63 -0.59 1.70 -21.36
C ILE A 63 0.63 0.78 -21.33
N PHE A 64 1.71 1.24 -21.94
CA PHE A 64 3.00 0.56 -22.00
C PHE A 64 4.06 1.38 -21.28
N TRP A 65 5.02 0.68 -20.67
CA TRP A 65 6.21 1.27 -20.07
C TRP A 65 7.47 0.62 -20.62
N LYS A 66 8.53 1.39 -20.72
CA LYS A 66 9.86 0.91 -21.08
C LYS A 66 10.49 0.15 -19.91
N TYR A 67 10.93 -1.07 -20.18
CA TYR A 67 11.65 -1.93 -19.24
C TYR A 67 13.07 -2.11 -19.78
N ASP A 68 14.03 -1.37 -19.28
CA ASP A 68 15.45 -1.44 -19.65
C ASP A 68 15.68 -2.11 -21.03
N GLU A 69 16.37 -3.27 -21.07
CA GLU A 69 16.68 -3.99 -22.31
C GLU A 69 15.48 -4.71 -22.96
N LEU A 70 14.36 -4.83 -22.27
CA LEU A 70 13.19 -5.59 -22.74
C LEU A 70 12.22 -4.77 -23.61
N GLY A 71 12.47 -3.48 -23.78
CA GLY A 71 11.62 -2.59 -24.57
C GLY A 71 10.29 -2.27 -23.88
N LEU A 72 9.28 -1.90 -24.67
CA LEU A 72 7.95 -1.55 -24.18
C LEU A 72 7.17 -2.80 -23.75
N LYS A 73 6.61 -2.77 -22.53
CA LYS A 73 5.72 -3.81 -22.01
C LYS A 73 4.40 -3.23 -21.58
N LEU A 74 3.33 -3.98 -21.85
CA LEU A 74 1.99 -3.66 -21.41
C LEU A 74 1.95 -3.58 -19.87
N VAL A 75 1.43 -2.47 -19.35
CA VAL A 75 1.16 -2.25 -17.93
C VAL A 75 -0.31 -2.40 -17.62
N ARG A 76 -1.18 -1.84 -18.47
CA ARG A 76 -2.62 -1.88 -18.28
C ARG A 76 -3.34 -1.88 -19.62
N ASP A 77 -4.46 -2.64 -19.71
CA ASP A 77 -5.38 -2.60 -20.86
C ASP A 77 -6.85 -2.62 -20.42
N SER A 78 -7.74 -2.50 -21.40
CA SER A 78 -9.19 -2.56 -21.22
C SER A 78 -9.73 -3.94 -20.87
N GLU A 79 -8.97 -5.03 -21.12
CA GLU A 79 -9.33 -6.39 -20.73
C GLU A 79 -9.06 -6.68 -19.23
N GLY A 80 -8.60 -5.68 -18.50
CA GLY A 80 -8.31 -5.79 -17.07
C GLY A 80 -6.91 -6.34 -16.76
N ARG A 81 -6.07 -6.63 -17.78
CA ARG A 81 -4.67 -7.03 -17.55
C ARG A 81 -3.92 -5.90 -16.87
N ARG A 82 -3.18 -6.25 -15.83
CA ARG A 82 -2.30 -5.34 -15.11
C ARG A 82 -0.98 -6.05 -14.83
N ASN A 83 0.14 -5.42 -15.19
CA ASN A 83 1.47 -5.92 -14.91
C ASN A 83 2.21 -5.03 -13.91
N SER A 84 3.25 -5.60 -13.28
CA SER A 84 4.11 -4.85 -12.36
C SER A 84 4.88 -3.78 -13.13
N LEU A 85 5.03 -2.61 -12.54
CA LEU A 85 5.83 -1.51 -13.09
C LEU A 85 7.33 -1.69 -12.79
N PRO A 86 8.22 -1.16 -13.65
CA PRO A 86 9.60 -0.95 -13.27
C PRO A 86 9.69 0.01 -12.08
N PRO A 87 10.85 0.10 -11.40
CA PRO A 87 11.03 1.07 -10.33
C PRO A 87 10.76 2.49 -10.81
N MET A 88 9.93 3.20 -10.08
CA MET A 88 9.49 4.55 -10.41
C MET A 88 9.42 5.46 -9.19
N GLY A 89 9.38 6.76 -9.41
CA GLY A 89 9.01 7.75 -8.41
C GLY A 89 7.51 7.99 -8.41
N LEU A 90 6.88 8.09 -7.23
CA LEU A 90 5.44 8.35 -7.13
C LEU A 90 5.12 9.19 -5.90
N THR A 91 4.52 10.35 -6.11
CA THR A 91 3.89 11.18 -5.08
C THR A 91 2.40 11.32 -5.40
N LEU A 92 1.54 10.94 -4.48
CA LEU A 92 0.10 11.07 -4.59
C LEU A 92 -0.36 12.45 -4.04
N GLN A 93 -1.58 12.86 -4.39
CA GLN A 93 -2.19 14.08 -3.84
C GLN A 93 -2.25 14.04 -2.32
N LYS A 94 -2.67 12.92 -1.72
CA LYS A 94 -2.39 12.60 -0.32
C LYS A 94 -1.01 11.98 -0.20
N ASN A 95 -0.37 12.09 0.96
CA ASN A 95 1.04 11.77 1.13
C ASN A 95 1.45 10.32 0.84
N GLY A 96 0.52 9.36 0.82
CA GLY A 96 0.80 7.96 0.50
C GLY A 96 1.64 7.23 1.56
N MET A 97 1.57 7.69 2.81
CA MET A 97 2.39 7.21 3.93
C MET A 97 1.49 6.89 5.13
N SER A 98 1.94 5.97 5.99
CA SER A 98 1.30 5.75 7.30
C SER A 98 1.89 6.70 8.34
N GLY A 99 1.03 7.25 9.20
CA GLY A 99 1.46 8.12 10.31
C GLY A 99 2.41 7.45 11.31
N GLU A 100 2.45 6.14 11.35
CA GLU A 100 3.29 5.35 12.27
C GLU A 100 4.70 5.05 11.74
N GLU A 101 4.96 5.28 10.45
CA GLU A 101 6.33 5.22 9.93
C GLU A 101 7.16 6.36 10.53
N THR A 102 8.48 6.15 10.71
CA THR A 102 9.39 7.26 10.95
C THR A 102 9.83 7.87 9.62
N VAL A 103 10.32 9.11 9.67
CA VAL A 103 10.85 9.82 8.50
C VAL A 103 11.92 9.00 7.80
N LEU A 104 12.89 8.48 8.55
CA LEU A 104 13.98 7.66 8.02
C LEU A 104 13.47 6.36 7.41
N GLU A 105 12.57 5.65 8.10
CA GLU A 105 12.03 4.38 7.61
C GLU A 105 11.24 4.55 6.32
N ARG A 106 10.48 5.62 6.18
CA ARG A 106 9.77 5.91 4.94
C ARG A 106 10.73 6.02 3.77
N LEU A 107 11.79 6.83 3.90
CA LEU A 107 12.78 7.00 2.84
C LEU A 107 13.49 5.67 2.53
N GLN A 108 13.94 4.93 3.54
CA GLN A 108 14.58 3.63 3.37
C GLN A 108 13.63 2.62 2.69
N THR A 109 12.37 2.56 3.09
CA THR A 109 11.37 1.69 2.47
C THR A 109 11.22 1.97 0.98
N VAL A 110 11.12 3.24 0.61
CA VAL A 110 10.99 3.66 -0.80
C VAL A 110 12.23 3.27 -1.62
N LEU A 111 13.41 3.52 -1.11
CA LEU A 111 14.67 3.16 -1.77
C LEU A 111 14.81 1.64 -1.94
N GLN A 112 14.47 0.88 -0.90
CA GLN A 112 14.52 -0.58 -0.91
C GLN A 112 13.57 -1.20 -1.95
N VAL A 113 12.30 -0.74 -2.02
CA VAL A 113 11.35 -1.26 -3.02
C VAL A 113 11.68 -0.82 -4.44
N SER A 114 12.48 0.22 -4.60
CA SER A 114 12.94 0.74 -5.88
C SER A 114 14.29 0.15 -6.32
N GLY A 115 14.88 -0.75 -5.53
CA GLY A 115 16.17 -1.37 -5.85
C GLY A 115 17.33 -0.38 -5.90
N CYS A 116 17.29 0.67 -5.07
CA CYS A 116 18.40 1.59 -4.91
C CYS A 116 19.28 1.09 -3.75
N ASP A 117 20.60 1.10 -3.96
CA ASP A 117 21.55 0.90 -2.86
C ASP A 117 21.61 2.18 -2.03
N PHE A 118 21.58 2.04 -0.71
CA PHE A 118 21.64 3.17 0.20
C PHE A 118 22.33 2.78 1.52
N ASP A 119 23.03 3.74 2.08
CA ASP A 119 23.60 3.68 3.41
C ASP A 119 23.01 4.78 4.32
N SER A 120 23.43 4.80 5.57
CA SER A 120 23.00 5.81 6.54
C SER A 120 23.44 7.23 6.16
N ILE A 121 24.60 7.36 5.50
CA ILE A 121 25.16 8.66 5.10
C ILE A 121 24.28 9.26 4.00
N LYS A 122 24.03 8.52 2.93
CA LYS A 122 23.19 8.98 1.81
C LYS A 122 21.76 9.31 2.21
N THR A 123 21.16 8.47 3.07
CA THR A 123 19.82 8.77 3.58
C THR A 123 19.80 10.04 4.41
N SER A 124 20.81 10.27 5.26
CA SER A 124 20.95 11.50 6.02
C SER A 124 21.15 12.73 5.11
N GLU A 125 22.01 12.63 4.09
CA GLU A 125 22.22 13.70 3.12
C GLU A 125 20.93 14.10 2.40
N LEU A 126 20.14 13.12 1.93
CA LEU A 126 18.85 13.37 1.31
C LEU A 126 17.87 14.07 2.25
N LEU A 127 17.82 13.63 3.50
CA LEU A 127 16.98 14.24 4.53
C LEU A 127 17.46 15.65 4.90
N ASP A 128 18.78 15.89 4.95
CA ASP A 128 19.36 17.21 5.24
C ASP A 128 19.02 18.22 4.15
N CYS A 129 19.11 17.82 2.87
CA CYS A 129 18.74 18.70 1.74
C CYS A 129 17.30 19.20 1.84
N TRP A 130 16.40 18.40 2.42
CA TRP A 130 14.99 18.75 2.60
C TRP A 130 14.65 19.26 4.01
N GLY A 131 15.67 19.46 4.86
CA GLY A 131 15.50 19.94 6.24
C GLY A 131 14.76 18.96 7.14
N LEU A 132 14.87 17.65 6.88
CA LEU A 132 14.15 16.59 7.59
C LEU A 132 15.02 15.75 8.52
N ASN A 133 16.36 15.85 8.43
CA ASN A 133 17.26 14.95 9.14
C ASN A 133 17.14 15.05 10.66
N HIS A 134 16.93 16.27 11.19
CA HIS A 134 16.71 16.50 12.63
C HIS A 134 15.42 15.84 13.16
N ARG A 135 14.54 15.39 12.27
CA ARG A 135 13.30 14.67 12.57
C ARG A 135 13.32 13.21 12.10
N SER A 136 14.48 12.67 11.73
CA SER A 136 14.62 11.35 11.11
C SER A 136 14.01 10.21 11.94
N GLY A 137 14.05 10.30 13.28
CA GLY A 137 13.45 9.35 14.20
C GLY A 137 11.99 9.60 14.55
N ASP A 138 11.43 10.77 14.20
CA ASP A 138 10.07 11.13 14.53
C ASP A 138 9.06 10.35 13.67
N ARG A 139 7.89 10.05 14.22
CA ARG A 139 6.77 9.48 13.45
C ARG A 139 6.19 10.54 12.51
N ILE A 140 5.72 10.11 11.35
CA ILE A 140 5.11 10.99 10.35
C ILE A 140 3.89 11.70 10.92
N SER A 141 3.12 11.04 11.80
CA SER A 141 1.98 11.65 12.52
C SER A 141 2.36 12.83 13.44
N GLN A 142 3.63 12.96 13.80
CA GLN A 142 4.16 14.05 14.64
C GLN A 142 4.69 15.24 13.82
N LEU A 143 4.76 15.08 12.49
CA LEU A 143 5.21 16.14 11.60
C LEU A 143 4.10 17.17 11.34
N SER A 144 4.49 18.42 11.11
CA SER A 144 3.57 19.39 10.50
C SER A 144 3.20 18.95 9.06
N GLY A 145 2.05 19.41 8.57
CA GLY A 145 1.61 19.10 7.20
C GLY A 145 2.67 19.41 6.14
N GLY A 146 3.37 20.55 6.28
CA GLY A 146 4.45 20.93 5.37
C GLY A 146 5.66 20.00 5.43
N LEU A 147 6.09 19.56 6.61
CA LEU A 147 7.19 18.59 6.74
C LEU A 147 6.79 17.20 6.22
N ALA A 148 5.55 16.77 6.49
CA ALA A 148 5.04 15.53 5.92
C ALA A 148 4.97 15.61 4.38
N ARG A 149 4.59 16.75 3.82
CA ARG A 149 4.59 16.97 2.38
C ARG A 149 6.00 16.96 1.78
N ARG A 150 6.96 17.61 2.43
CA ARG A 150 8.38 17.53 2.03
C ARG A 150 8.88 16.10 1.97
N LEU A 151 8.56 15.28 2.98
CA LEU A 151 8.93 13.85 3.00
C LEU A 151 8.25 13.07 1.88
N SER A 152 6.97 13.33 1.61
CA SER A 152 6.22 12.68 0.52
C SER A 152 6.86 12.97 -0.84
N VAL A 153 7.19 14.22 -1.10
CA VAL A 153 7.82 14.64 -2.35
C VAL A 153 9.23 14.05 -2.47
N LEU A 154 10.07 14.16 -1.42
CA LEU A 154 11.38 13.52 -1.40
C LEU A 154 11.27 12.01 -1.67
N SER A 155 10.33 11.32 -1.03
CA SER A 155 10.08 9.90 -1.26
C SER A 155 9.70 9.60 -2.71
N GLY A 156 8.95 10.51 -3.36
CA GLY A 156 8.57 10.37 -4.76
C GLY A 156 9.72 10.54 -5.75
N ILE A 157 10.72 11.35 -5.45
CA ILE A 157 11.85 11.62 -6.36
C ILE A 157 13.10 10.81 -6.01
N ALA A 158 13.26 10.34 -4.77
CA ALA A 158 14.45 9.62 -4.29
C ALA A 158 14.85 8.40 -5.14
N PRO A 159 13.91 7.58 -5.68
CA PRO A 159 14.27 6.48 -6.56
C PRO A 159 15.02 6.91 -7.83
N ALA A 160 14.69 8.07 -8.37
CA ALA A 160 15.37 8.62 -9.55
C ALA A 160 16.69 9.30 -9.19
N LEU A 161 16.75 9.99 -8.04
CA LEU A 161 17.98 10.64 -7.56
C LEU A 161 19.15 9.66 -7.46
N LEU A 162 18.87 8.45 -6.97
CA LEU A 162 19.90 7.42 -6.77
C LEU A 162 20.02 6.42 -7.92
N SER A 163 19.29 6.59 -9.02
CA SER A 163 19.35 5.69 -10.18
C SER A 163 20.27 6.22 -11.28
N ASN A 164 21.09 5.32 -11.85
CA ASN A 164 21.85 5.60 -13.06
C ASN A 164 21.01 5.41 -14.34
N ASN A 165 19.92 4.65 -14.27
CA ASN A 165 19.06 4.39 -15.42
C ASN A 165 17.91 5.39 -15.47
N PRO A 166 17.43 5.80 -16.65
CA PRO A 166 16.24 6.63 -16.79
C PRO A 166 15.05 6.01 -16.06
N ARG A 167 14.35 6.81 -15.27
CA ARG A 167 13.15 6.40 -14.53
C ARG A 167 12.00 7.36 -14.78
N VAL A 168 10.81 6.85 -14.63
CA VAL A 168 9.59 7.67 -14.62
C VAL A 168 9.32 8.18 -13.21
N ILE A 169 8.93 9.45 -13.12
CA ILE A 169 8.51 10.12 -11.88
C ILE A 169 7.11 10.71 -12.11
N LEU A 170 6.17 10.34 -11.28
CA LEU A 170 4.77 10.78 -11.31
C LEU A 170 4.47 11.58 -10.04
N LEU A 171 4.16 12.87 -10.18
CA LEU A 171 3.94 13.77 -9.05
C LEU A 171 2.56 14.43 -9.16
N ASP A 172 1.73 14.24 -8.13
CA ASP A 172 0.41 14.87 -8.04
C ASP A 172 0.44 16.02 -7.03
N GLU A 173 0.26 17.26 -7.52
CA GLU A 173 0.30 18.53 -6.78
C GLU A 173 1.52 18.63 -5.83
N PRO A 174 2.77 18.39 -6.29
CA PRO A 174 3.92 18.26 -5.39
C PRO A 174 4.28 19.53 -4.63
N SER A 175 3.93 20.71 -5.13
CA SER A 175 4.20 22.00 -4.46
C SER A 175 3.16 22.37 -3.39
N GLU A 176 2.02 21.67 -3.35
CA GLU A 176 0.98 21.96 -2.37
C GLU A 176 1.50 21.77 -0.93
N GLY A 177 1.41 22.82 -0.10
CA GLY A 177 1.90 22.79 1.28
C GLY A 177 3.41 22.91 1.47
N LEU A 178 4.19 23.09 0.40
CA LEU A 178 5.60 23.44 0.48
C LEU A 178 5.77 24.95 0.67
N ASP A 179 6.78 25.32 1.42
CA ASP A 179 7.27 26.70 1.48
C ASP A 179 8.13 27.05 0.24
N GLU A 180 8.41 28.31 0.05
CA GLU A 180 9.10 28.83 -1.13
C GLU A 180 10.49 28.20 -1.33
N SER A 181 11.22 27.97 -0.23
CA SER A 181 12.55 27.35 -0.29
C SER A 181 12.49 25.90 -0.79
N ALA A 182 11.52 25.12 -0.32
CA ALA A 182 11.34 23.74 -0.75
C ALA A 182 10.78 23.64 -2.18
N LYS A 183 9.95 24.59 -2.62
CA LYS A 183 9.49 24.68 -4.02
C LYS A 183 10.67 24.93 -4.97
N ASN A 184 11.51 25.90 -4.66
CA ASN A 184 12.69 26.22 -5.46
C ASN A 184 13.66 25.04 -5.52
N LEU A 185 13.87 24.34 -4.40
CA LEU A 185 14.67 23.12 -4.36
C LEU A 185 14.05 22.04 -5.26
N LEU A 186 12.74 21.81 -5.19
CA LEU A 186 12.03 20.85 -6.02
C LEU A 186 12.22 21.16 -7.51
N ILE A 187 11.98 22.39 -7.94
CA ILE A 187 12.14 22.82 -9.35
C ILE A 187 13.56 22.54 -9.84
N ASN A 188 14.57 22.92 -9.07
CA ASN A 188 15.96 22.68 -9.42
C ASN A 188 16.30 21.19 -9.55
N TRP A 189 15.77 20.37 -8.63
CA TRP A 189 15.97 18.92 -8.67
C TRP A 189 15.26 18.28 -9.86
N LEU A 190 14.04 18.69 -10.17
CA LEU A 190 13.30 18.17 -11.34
C LEU A 190 14.03 18.48 -12.65
N ARG A 191 14.52 19.71 -12.83
CA ARG A 191 15.32 20.08 -14.01
C ARG A 191 16.60 19.26 -14.10
N SER A 192 17.31 19.06 -13.00
CA SER A 192 18.53 18.26 -12.99
C SER A 192 18.27 16.77 -13.20
N LEU A 193 17.11 16.25 -12.76
CA LEU A 193 16.69 14.88 -13.04
C LEU A 193 16.36 14.68 -14.52
N THR A 194 15.69 15.62 -15.16
CA THR A 194 15.46 15.55 -16.62
C THR A 194 16.76 15.60 -17.40
N SER A 195 17.73 16.42 -17.00
CA SER A 195 19.08 16.44 -17.61
C SER A 195 19.84 15.10 -17.47
N ARG A 196 19.47 14.26 -16.48
CA ARG A 196 19.97 12.88 -16.34
C ARG A 196 19.16 11.85 -17.14
N GLY A 197 18.18 12.27 -17.95
CA GLY A 197 17.36 11.39 -18.78
C GLY A 197 16.09 10.85 -18.11
N HIS A 198 15.77 11.24 -16.87
CA HIS A 198 14.51 10.82 -16.25
C HIS A 198 13.31 11.51 -16.89
N GLY A 199 12.19 10.78 -17.08
CA GLY A 199 10.93 11.33 -17.57
C GLY A 199 9.99 11.65 -16.40
N ILE A 200 9.42 12.86 -16.39
CA ILE A 200 8.62 13.36 -15.26
C ILE A 200 7.26 13.84 -15.73
N ILE A 201 6.20 13.39 -15.08
CA ILE A 201 4.84 13.92 -15.25
C ILE A 201 4.39 14.55 -13.93
N ILE A 202 3.97 15.81 -14.00
CA ILE A 202 3.47 16.56 -12.85
C ILE A 202 2.05 17.02 -13.12
N ALA A 203 1.09 16.64 -12.27
CA ALA A 203 -0.20 17.29 -12.23
C ALA A 203 -0.09 18.49 -11.29
N THR A 204 -0.29 19.70 -11.79
CA THR A 204 -0.13 20.92 -10.98
C THR A 204 -0.88 22.12 -11.54
N HIS A 205 -1.13 23.08 -10.65
CA HIS A 205 -1.60 24.42 -10.98
C HIS A 205 -0.59 25.51 -10.59
N ASP A 206 0.58 25.12 -10.09
CA ASP A 206 1.66 26.03 -9.69
C ASP A 206 2.36 26.65 -10.90
N PRO A 207 2.35 27.99 -11.09
CA PRO A 207 2.92 28.63 -12.25
C PRO A 207 4.41 28.38 -12.44
N ASP A 208 5.16 28.25 -11.35
CA ASP A 208 6.62 28.08 -11.40
C ASP A 208 6.99 26.68 -11.90
N LEU A 209 6.27 25.63 -11.44
CA LEU A 209 6.40 24.27 -11.96
C LEU A 209 5.98 24.20 -13.45
N ILE A 210 4.88 24.84 -13.82
CA ILE A 210 4.40 24.90 -15.21
C ILE A 210 5.43 25.60 -16.09
N SER A 211 6.03 26.71 -15.62
CA SER A 211 7.05 27.44 -16.36
C SER A 211 8.33 26.64 -16.58
N SER A 212 8.63 25.70 -15.67
CA SER A 212 9.83 24.86 -15.72
C SER A 212 9.70 23.63 -16.64
N SER A 213 8.51 23.36 -17.17
CA SER A 213 8.23 22.17 -17.96
C SER A 213 8.60 22.32 -19.44
N ASN A 214 9.02 21.21 -20.05
CA ASN A 214 9.27 21.14 -21.50
C ASN A 214 7.99 21.10 -22.32
N ARG A 215 6.97 20.42 -21.78
CA ARG A 215 5.67 20.23 -22.41
C ARG A 215 4.56 20.45 -21.41
N ILE A 216 3.51 21.13 -21.85
CA ILE A 216 2.31 21.37 -21.04
C ILE A 216 1.14 20.71 -21.74
N VAL A 217 0.45 19.83 -21.04
CA VAL A 217 -0.81 19.19 -21.48
C VAL A 217 -1.94 19.87 -20.73
N ARG A 218 -2.76 20.64 -21.45
CA ARG A 218 -3.89 21.39 -20.89
C ARG A 218 -5.18 20.63 -21.11
N PHE A 219 -5.89 20.37 -20.03
CA PHE A 219 -7.24 19.84 -20.03
C PHE A 219 -8.21 21.03 -20.12
N GLU A 220 -8.83 21.21 -21.26
CA GLU A 220 -9.80 22.24 -21.53
C GLU A 220 -11.23 21.72 -21.28
N ASP A 221 -12.21 22.61 -21.31
CA ASP A 221 -13.60 22.22 -21.21
C ASP A 221 -14.01 21.35 -22.42
N ASN A 222 -14.98 20.44 -22.22
CA ASN A 222 -15.46 19.47 -23.23
C ASN A 222 -14.47 18.37 -23.66
N ASN A 223 -13.59 17.94 -22.75
CA ASN A 223 -12.60 16.87 -23.01
C ASN A 223 -11.56 17.18 -24.12
N ASN A 224 -11.44 18.43 -24.52
CA ASN A 224 -10.36 18.84 -25.42
C ASN A 224 -9.05 18.93 -24.67
N ILE A 225 -7.99 18.44 -25.29
CA ILE A 225 -6.63 18.49 -24.73
C ILE A 225 -5.74 19.19 -25.72
N SER A 226 -5.07 20.26 -25.25
CA SER A 226 -4.07 20.98 -26.02
C SER A 226 -2.67 20.72 -25.49
N ILE A 227 -1.68 20.71 -26.37
CA ILE A 227 -0.27 20.43 -26.01
C ILE A 227 0.59 21.60 -26.47
N ASP A 228 1.23 22.25 -25.49
CA ASP A 228 2.19 23.33 -25.72
C ASP A 228 3.62 22.81 -25.49
N LEU A 229 4.50 23.03 -26.45
CA LEU A 229 5.94 22.71 -26.33
C LEU A 229 6.72 23.96 -25.92
N LYS A 230 7.65 23.80 -24.98
CA LYS A 230 8.58 24.84 -24.54
C LYS A 230 10.01 24.39 -24.67
N SER A 231 10.93 25.34 -24.92
CA SER A 231 12.37 25.06 -24.86
C SER A 231 12.81 24.84 -23.41
N GLN A 232 13.61 23.81 -23.21
CA GLN A 232 14.15 23.50 -21.87
C GLN A 232 15.22 24.51 -21.50
N THR A 233 15.25 24.93 -20.23
CA THR A 233 16.37 25.63 -19.61
C THR A 233 17.19 24.62 -18.83
N ASP A 234 18.42 24.38 -19.22
CA ASP A 234 19.33 23.49 -18.50
C ASP A 234 19.57 23.98 -17.07
N SER A 235 19.66 23.03 -16.15
CA SER A 235 20.02 23.30 -14.77
C SER A 235 21.38 22.70 -14.43
N ASN A 236 22.29 23.53 -13.93
CA ASN A 236 23.59 23.10 -13.42
C ASN A 236 23.57 22.73 -11.94
N PHE A 237 22.39 22.42 -11.37
CA PHE A 237 22.27 22.06 -9.97
C PHE A 237 22.85 20.66 -9.72
N VAL A 238 23.75 20.55 -8.72
CA VAL A 238 24.43 19.30 -8.39
C VAL A 238 23.49 18.42 -7.58
N LEU A 239 23.07 17.31 -8.16
CA LEU A 239 22.29 16.28 -7.46
C LEU A 239 23.21 15.32 -6.68
N PRO A 240 22.68 14.65 -5.64
CA PRO A 240 23.37 13.54 -5.00
C PRO A 240 23.88 12.50 -6.00
N SER A 241 24.98 11.85 -5.69
CA SER A 241 25.56 10.82 -6.57
C SER A 241 24.64 9.59 -6.64
N ALA A 242 24.40 9.11 -7.86
CA ALA A 242 23.67 7.87 -8.08
C ALA A 242 24.41 6.67 -7.49
N THR A 243 23.68 5.62 -7.16
CA THR A 243 24.20 4.38 -6.57
C THR A 243 24.05 3.21 -7.54
N GLN A 244 24.69 2.09 -7.22
CA GLN A 244 24.45 0.85 -7.96
C GLN A 244 23.03 0.34 -7.72
N ASN A 245 22.43 -0.26 -8.73
CA ASN A 245 21.14 -0.94 -8.57
C ASN A 245 21.35 -2.27 -7.82
N VAL A 246 20.54 -2.50 -6.80
CA VAL A 246 20.51 -3.76 -6.06
C VAL A 246 19.23 -4.53 -6.36
N GLU A 247 19.20 -5.81 -5.96
CA GLU A 247 18.03 -6.65 -6.14
C GLU A 247 16.78 -6.03 -5.48
N ILE A 248 15.68 -5.98 -6.25
CA ILE A 248 14.43 -5.38 -5.81
C ILE A 248 13.69 -6.36 -4.90
N ARG A 249 13.52 -6.02 -3.62
CA ARG A 249 12.85 -6.84 -2.60
C ARG A 249 11.48 -6.30 -2.20
N LYS A 250 10.59 -6.11 -3.17
CA LYS A 250 9.27 -5.48 -2.95
C LYS A 250 8.40 -6.21 -1.91
N THR A 251 8.30 -7.53 -2.02
CA THR A 251 7.39 -8.33 -1.17
C THR A 251 7.88 -8.44 0.27
N SER A 252 9.19 -8.69 0.46
CA SER A 252 9.77 -8.74 1.80
C SER A 252 9.73 -7.38 2.51
N SER A 253 9.89 -6.29 1.78
CA SER A 253 9.81 -4.94 2.33
C SER A 253 8.42 -4.61 2.86
N LEU A 254 7.36 -5.03 2.15
CA LEU A 254 6.00 -4.87 2.62
C LEU A 254 5.72 -5.69 3.89
N PHE A 255 6.17 -6.94 3.94
CA PHE A 255 6.01 -7.76 5.14
C PHE A 255 6.72 -7.14 6.34
N HIS A 256 7.95 -6.66 6.17
CA HIS A 256 8.70 -5.97 7.23
C HIS A 256 8.04 -4.65 7.64
N TRP A 257 7.48 -3.91 6.70
CA TRP A 257 6.69 -2.73 6.99
C TRP A 257 5.47 -3.07 7.83
N ALA A 258 4.65 -4.04 7.40
CA ALA A 258 3.45 -4.48 8.10
C ALA A 258 3.76 -4.96 9.53
N TYR A 259 4.80 -5.81 9.68
CA TYR A 259 5.25 -6.30 10.98
C TYR A 259 5.70 -5.17 11.92
N ARG A 260 6.44 -4.18 11.41
CA ARG A 260 6.86 -3.02 12.21
C ARG A 260 5.67 -2.18 12.67
N MET A 261 4.66 -1.99 11.81
CA MET A 261 3.46 -1.24 12.14
C MET A 261 2.67 -1.91 13.27
N GLU A 262 2.51 -3.23 13.21
CA GLU A 262 1.85 -4.00 14.30
C GLU A 262 2.65 -3.93 15.60
N LYS A 263 3.97 -4.16 15.54
CA LYS A 263 4.82 -4.16 16.73
C LYS A 263 4.85 -2.82 17.48
N ARG A 264 4.68 -1.69 16.77
CA ARG A 264 4.74 -0.35 17.36
C ARG A 264 3.53 0.03 18.18
N ASN A 265 2.40 -0.56 17.92
CA ASN A 265 1.16 -0.26 18.61
C ASN A 265 0.59 -1.49 19.30
N PRO A 266 1.26 -1.95 20.38
CA PRO A 266 0.79 -3.11 21.14
C PRO A 266 -0.60 -2.90 21.74
N ILE A 267 -1.02 -1.65 21.95
CA ILE A 267 -2.36 -1.30 22.46
C ILE A 267 -3.45 -1.78 21.51
N ASP A 268 -3.28 -1.58 20.19
CA ASP A 268 -4.25 -2.04 19.20
C ASP A 268 -4.37 -3.58 19.21
N THR A 269 -3.22 -4.25 19.36
CA THR A 269 -3.14 -5.70 19.52
C THR A 269 -3.82 -6.17 20.82
N ILE A 270 -3.54 -5.49 21.94
CA ILE A 270 -4.14 -5.77 23.25
C ILE A 270 -5.66 -5.54 23.18
N ASN A 271 -6.12 -4.47 22.56
CA ASN A 271 -7.57 -4.19 22.42
C ASN A 271 -8.30 -5.29 21.63
N ARG A 272 -7.64 -5.96 20.70
CA ARG A 272 -8.17 -7.15 20.00
C ARG A 272 -8.21 -8.38 20.90
N LEU A 273 -7.25 -8.50 21.83
CA LEU A 273 -7.16 -9.64 22.74
C LEU A 273 -8.14 -9.56 23.92
N ILE A 274 -8.45 -8.37 24.39
CA ILE A 274 -9.31 -8.18 25.58
C ILE A 274 -10.64 -8.92 25.45
N PRO A 275 -11.45 -8.77 24.37
CA PRO A 275 -12.71 -9.52 24.24
C PRO A 275 -12.50 -11.03 24.21
N SER A 276 -11.41 -11.48 23.61
CA SER A 276 -11.06 -12.92 23.52
C SER A 276 -10.68 -13.50 24.88
N VAL A 277 -9.89 -12.78 25.66
CA VAL A 277 -9.51 -13.17 27.02
C VAL A 277 -10.74 -13.15 27.94
N LEU A 278 -11.61 -12.14 27.83
CA LEU A 278 -12.86 -12.08 28.57
C LEU A 278 -13.79 -13.28 28.25
N ALA A 279 -13.90 -13.60 26.95
CA ALA A 279 -14.67 -14.76 26.52
C ALA A 279 -14.11 -16.07 27.14
N LEU A 280 -12.77 -16.23 27.14
CA LEU A 280 -12.11 -17.38 27.73
C LEU A 280 -12.37 -17.48 29.24
N LEU A 281 -12.24 -16.36 29.97
CA LEU A 281 -12.51 -16.29 31.40
C LEU A 281 -13.96 -16.60 31.72
N LEU A 282 -14.91 -16.09 30.93
CA LEU A 282 -16.33 -16.39 31.06
C LEU A 282 -16.62 -17.86 30.80
N CYS A 283 -16.07 -18.42 29.73
CA CYS A 283 -16.20 -19.86 29.45
C CYS A 283 -15.67 -20.70 30.61
N HIS A 284 -14.49 -20.39 31.11
CA HIS A 284 -13.89 -21.11 32.24
C HIS A 284 -14.70 -20.96 33.56
N SER A 285 -15.30 -19.79 33.82
CA SER A 285 -16.02 -19.52 35.07
C SER A 285 -17.47 -20.01 35.08
N LEU A 286 -18.11 -20.10 33.90
CA LEU A 286 -19.51 -20.49 33.78
C LEU A 286 -19.73 -22.00 33.59
N ILE A 287 -18.69 -22.72 33.17
CA ILE A 287 -18.79 -24.13 32.84
C ILE A 287 -18.15 -24.94 33.99
N SER A 288 -18.97 -25.63 34.75
CA SER A 288 -18.51 -26.54 35.80
C SER A 288 -17.97 -27.85 35.20
N GLU A 289 -17.09 -28.54 35.94
CA GLU A 289 -16.50 -29.84 35.54
C GLU A 289 -17.57 -30.89 35.20
N ASP A 290 -18.67 -30.90 35.96
CA ASP A 290 -19.79 -31.82 35.76
C ASP A 290 -20.59 -31.53 34.49
N GLU A 291 -20.69 -30.25 34.07
CA GLU A 291 -21.40 -29.84 32.86
C GLU A 291 -20.57 -30.13 31.59
N ILE A 292 -19.26 -29.99 31.64
CA ILE A 292 -18.37 -30.29 30.50
C ILE A 292 -18.47 -31.79 30.14
N SER A 293 -18.49 -32.66 31.14
CA SER A 293 -18.63 -34.11 30.92
C SER A 293 -20.00 -34.53 30.38
N ALA A 294 -21.03 -33.71 30.56
CA ALA A 294 -22.39 -33.94 30.12
C ALA A 294 -22.71 -33.38 28.70
N VAL A 295 -21.96 -32.39 28.23
CA VAL A 295 -22.31 -31.61 27.03
C VAL A 295 -21.70 -32.15 25.72
N GLY A 296 -20.77 -33.08 25.79
CA GLY A 296 -20.18 -33.71 24.59
C GLY A 296 -19.05 -32.87 23.93
N LEU A 297 -18.35 -33.54 23.02
CA LEU A 297 -17.12 -33.02 22.36
C LEU A 297 -17.38 -31.81 21.46
N ASP A 298 -18.57 -31.67 20.87
CA ASP A 298 -18.96 -30.60 19.95
C ASP A 298 -18.88 -29.22 20.63
N PHE A 299 -19.45 -29.15 21.83
CA PHE A 299 -19.47 -27.92 22.60
C PHE A 299 -18.04 -27.53 23.07
N PHE A 300 -17.23 -28.54 23.39
CA PHE A 300 -15.84 -28.33 23.79
C PHE A 300 -14.99 -27.76 22.63
N SER A 301 -15.16 -28.27 21.43
CA SER A 301 -14.50 -27.74 20.21
C SER A 301 -14.88 -26.28 19.97
N ALA A 302 -16.15 -25.94 20.11
CA ALA A 302 -16.63 -24.57 19.98
C ALA A 302 -16.01 -23.62 21.02
N LEU A 303 -15.91 -24.08 22.28
CA LEU A 303 -15.33 -23.29 23.38
C LEU A 303 -13.86 -23.01 23.20
N ILE A 304 -13.06 -23.96 22.71
CA ILE A 304 -11.64 -23.78 22.41
C ILE A 304 -11.44 -22.77 21.28
N LEU A 305 -12.27 -22.84 20.24
CA LEU A 305 -12.13 -21.98 19.07
C LEU A 305 -12.69 -20.57 19.29
N LEU A 306 -13.64 -20.38 20.18
CA LEU A 306 -14.38 -19.13 20.39
C LEU A 306 -13.48 -17.90 20.67
N PRO A 307 -12.51 -17.93 21.61
CA PRO A 307 -11.65 -16.78 21.88
C PRO A 307 -10.83 -16.35 20.66
N SER A 308 -10.31 -17.32 19.92
CA SER A 308 -9.55 -17.06 18.69
C SER A 308 -10.45 -16.51 17.59
N PHE A 309 -11.65 -17.03 17.44
CA PHE A 309 -12.65 -16.53 16.49
C PHE A 309 -13.01 -15.07 16.78
N ILE A 310 -13.24 -14.70 18.03
CA ILE A 310 -13.53 -13.31 18.43
C ILE A 310 -12.36 -12.40 18.04
N SER A 311 -11.11 -12.81 18.26
CA SER A 311 -9.94 -12.02 17.88
C SER A 311 -9.80 -11.80 16.37
N VAL A 312 -10.25 -12.76 15.56
CA VAL A 312 -10.21 -12.72 14.10
C VAL A 312 -11.32 -11.83 13.52
N VAL A 313 -12.46 -11.76 14.18
CA VAL A 313 -13.59 -10.91 13.76
C VAL A 313 -13.27 -9.43 13.90
N ILE A 314 -12.43 -9.06 14.87
CA ILE A 314 -12.01 -7.67 15.07
C ILE A 314 -10.98 -7.29 13.97
N PRO A 315 -11.23 -6.19 13.22
CA PRO A 315 -10.34 -5.80 12.14
C PRO A 315 -8.92 -5.53 12.64
N PRO A 316 -7.88 -6.02 11.94
CA PRO A 316 -6.51 -5.64 12.25
C PRO A 316 -6.30 -4.14 12.10
N ALA A 317 -5.63 -3.50 13.06
CA ALA A 317 -5.30 -2.06 13.01
C ALA A 317 -4.52 -1.69 11.75
N LEU A 318 -3.73 -2.63 11.23
CA LEU A 318 -2.98 -2.49 9.99
C LEU A 318 -3.86 -2.11 8.79
N ILE A 319 -5.11 -2.58 8.72
CA ILE A 319 -6.05 -2.24 7.65
C ILE A 319 -6.41 -0.74 7.71
N GLY A 320 -6.65 -0.22 8.91
CA GLY A 320 -6.87 1.22 9.10
C GLY A 320 -5.66 2.04 8.64
N ARG A 321 -4.45 1.64 9.03
CA ARG A 321 -3.20 2.30 8.64
C ARG A 321 -2.92 2.25 7.14
N TYR A 322 -3.32 1.18 6.50
CA TYR A 322 -3.22 1.04 5.05
C TYR A 322 -4.14 2.01 4.31
N SER A 323 -5.30 2.33 4.88
CA SER A 323 -6.23 3.32 4.32
C SER A 323 -5.83 4.77 4.62
N GLU A 324 -4.94 5.01 5.62
CA GLU A 324 -4.44 6.35 5.94
C GLU A 324 -3.73 6.99 4.75
N GLU A 325 -4.02 8.24 4.48
CA GLU A 325 -3.34 9.07 3.49
C GLU A 325 -3.10 8.39 2.11
N ASN A 326 -3.94 7.43 1.72
CA ASN A 326 -3.74 6.61 0.52
C ASN A 326 -2.47 5.73 0.55
N CYS A 327 -1.95 5.37 1.72
CA CYS A 327 -0.76 4.52 1.88
C CYS A 327 -0.89 3.22 1.07
N GLY A 328 -2.04 2.55 1.14
CA GLY A 328 -2.30 1.33 0.38
C GLY A 328 -2.32 1.53 -1.13
N ARG A 329 -2.81 2.67 -1.60
CA ARG A 329 -2.77 2.98 -3.04
C ARG A 329 -1.33 3.14 -3.52
N TRP A 330 -0.48 3.79 -2.73
CA TRP A 330 0.95 3.89 -3.01
C TRP A 330 1.61 2.51 -3.08
N TRP A 331 1.38 1.65 -2.08
CA TRP A 331 1.90 0.28 -2.08
C TRP A 331 1.42 -0.52 -3.29
N SER A 332 0.13 -0.45 -3.61
CA SER A 332 -0.45 -1.12 -4.78
C SER A 332 0.17 -0.67 -6.10
N ALA A 333 0.49 0.62 -6.25
CA ALA A 333 1.15 1.15 -7.43
C ALA A 333 2.60 0.63 -7.56
N VAL A 334 3.37 0.70 -6.48
CA VAL A 334 4.80 0.38 -6.50
C VAL A 334 5.05 -1.13 -6.65
N ILE A 335 4.25 -1.96 -5.98
CA ILE A 335 4.42 -3.43 -6.04
C ILE A 335 3.75 -4.04 -7.27
N GLY A 336 2.61 -3.48 -7.70
CA GLY A 336 1.83 -3.97 -8.84
C GLY A 336 0.96 -5.18 -8.53
N PRO A 337 0.45 -5.93 -9.54
CA PRO A 337 -0.57 -6.98 -9.38
C PRO A 337 -0.06 -8.27 -8.73
N LYS A 338 1.25 -8.50 -8.70
CA LYS A 338 1.85 -9.59 -7.89
C LYS A 338 1.75 -9.30 -6.40
N PHE A 339 1.17 -8.17 -6.09
CA PHE A 339 0.93 -7.73 -4.75
C PHE A 339 -0.11 -8.61 -4.07
N ARG A 340 0.36 -9.52 -3.27
CA ARG A 340 -0.45 -10.26 -2.32
C ARG A 340 -0.47 -9.48 -1.00
N PHE A 341 -1.09 -8.30 -1.04
CA PHE A 341 -1.28 -7.47 0.16
C PHE A 341 -1.97 -8.30 1.26
N SER A 342 -2.97 -9.08 0.86
CA SER A 342 -3.60 -10.06 1.72
C SER A 342 -2.57 -10.92 2.47
N SER A 343 -1.54 -11.45 1.80
CA SER A 343 -0.56 -12.34 2.45
C SER A 343 0.28 -11.65 3.54
N SER A 344 0.58 -10.37 3.39
CA SER A 344 1.36 -9.61 4.39
C SER A 344 0.52 -9.18 5.58
N ILE A 345 -0.72 -8.74 5.35
CA ILE A 345 -1.69 -8.45 6.41
C ILE A 345 -2.10 -9.73 7.12
N ILE A 346 -2.39 -10.79 6.36
CA ILE A 346 -2.73 -12.09 6.89
C ILE A 346 -1.59 -12.60 7.76
N GLY A 347 -0.34 -12.56 7.27
CA GLY A 347 0.83 -13.01 8.04
C GLY A 347 0.99 -12.25 9.35
N SER A 348 0.76 -10.93 9.37
CA SER A 348 0.84 -10.13 10.61
C SER A 348 -0.36 -10.33 11.53
N SER A 349 -1.56 -10.55 11.00
CA SER A 349 -2.81 -10.71 11.78
C SER A 349 -3.03 -12.12 12.33
N ILE A 350 -2.45 -13.15 11.73
CA ILE A 350 -2.55 -14.56 12.16
C ILE A 350 -1.71 -14.83 13.40
N LEU A 351 -0.61 -14.12 13.60
CA LEU A 351 0.29 -14.34 14.75
C LEU A 351 -0.42 -14.23 16.10
N LEU A 352 -1.54 -13.52 16.18
CA LEU A 352 -2.27 -13.27 17.40
C LEU A 352 -3.32 -14.36 17.74
N PRO A 353 -4.19 -14.79 16.80
CA PRO A 353 -5.21 -15.79 17.09
C PRO A 353 -4.65 -17.19 17.34
N LEU A 354 -3.55 -17.56 16.68
CA LEU A 354 -2.97 -18.90 16.81
C LEU A 354 -2.59 -19.29 18.25
N PRO A 355 -1.85 -18.46 19.02
CA PRO A 355 -1.54 -18.78 20.40
C PRO A 355 -2.79 -18.92 21.30
N LEU A 356 -3.85 -18.14 21.01
CA LEU A 356 -5.08 -18.18 21.81
C LEU A 356 -5.76 -19.52 21.77
N ILE A 357 -5.72 -20.27 20.66
CA ILE A 357 -6.30 -21.60 20.56
C ILE A 357 -5.62 -22.54 21.55
N TYR A 358 -4.29 -22.54 21.57
CA TYR A 358 -3.52 -23.41 22.46
C TYR A 358 -3.65 -22.98 23.92
N ILE A 359 -3.72 -21.70 24.20
CA ILE A 359 -4.00 -21.17 25.55
C ILE A 359 -5.40 -21.60 26.00
N SER A 360 -6.41 -21.47 25.14
CA SER A 360 -7.78 -21.92 25.44
C SER A 360 -7.85 -23.42 25.69
N TRP A 361 -7.13 -24.19 24.87
CA TRP A 361 -7.05 -25.64 25.06
C TRP A 361 -6.39 -26.01 26.40
N ILE A 362 -5.23 -25.42 26.72
CA ILE A 362 -4.53 -25.69 27.98
C ILE A 362 -5.44 -25.37 29.21
N ILE A 363 -6.12 -24.20 29.18
CA ILE A 363 -6.95 -23.75 30.29
C ILE A 363 -8.21 -24.61 30.43
N LEU A 364 -8.82 -25.04 29.33
CA LEU A 364 -10.07 -25.79 29.33
C LEU A 364 -9.86 -27.31 29.40
N SER A 365 -8.67 -27.82 29.01
CA SER A 365 -8.36 -29.25 28.96
C SER A 365 -7.92 -29.84 30.30
N ASP A 366 -7.60 -29.01 31.31
CA ASP A 366 -7.22 -29.53 32.64
C ASP A 366 -8.25 -30.51 33.25
N ASN A 367 -9.46 -30.48 32.73
CA ASN A 367 -10.60 -31.29 33.23
C ASN A 367 -11.11 -32.32 32.20
N ILE A 368 -10.49 -32.44 31.02
CA ILE A 368 -10.93 -33.37 29.99
C ILE A 368 -9.78 -34.29 29.57
N LEU A 369 -9.95 -35.58 29.86
CA LEU A 369 -9.08 -36.65 29.37
C LEU A 369 -9.38 -36.87 27.87
N LEU A 370 -8.64 -36.25 26.99
CA LEU A 370 -8.67 -36.59 25.57
C LEU A 370 -8.13 -38.03 25.37
N PRO A 371 -8.73 -38.82 24.49
CA PRO A 371 -8.18 -40.11 24.12
C PRO A 371 -6.74 -39.95 23.62
N ASN A 372 -5.83 -40.79 24.08
CA ASN A 372 -4.40 -40.67 23.84
C ASN A 372 -4.00 -40.67 22.35
N ASP A 373 -4.83 -41.23 21.48
CA ASP A 373 -4.52 -41.34 20.05
C ASP A 373 -4.83 -40.08 19.24
N ASP A 374 -5.65 -39.16 19.78
CA ASP A 374 -6.17 -37.99 19.04
C ASP A 374 -5.45 -36.66 19.36
N VAL A 375 -4.54 -36.65 20.34
CA VAL A 375 -3.78 -35.45 20.75
C VAL A 375 -3.00 -34.80 19.59
N ILE A 376 -2.51 -35.61 18.64
CA ILE A 376 -1.77 -35.12 17.46
C ILE A 376 -2.68 -34.27 16.57
N TYR A 377 -3.93 -34.67 16.36
CA TYR A 377 -4.88 -33.91 15.54
C TYR A 377 -5.26 -32.57 16.20
N TRP A 378 -5.45 -32.58 17.51
CA TRP A 378 -5.72 -31.37 18.27
C TRP A 378 -4.56 -30.37 18.29
N LEU A 379 -3.33 -30.85 18.08
CA LEU A 379 -2.15 -30.00 18.07
C LEU A 379 -2.09 -29.07 16.84
N TRP A 380 -2.49 -29.53 15.67
CA TRP A 380 -2.31 -28.76 14.43
C TRP A 380 -3.62 -28.36 13.74
N LEU A 381 -4.70 -29.17 13.88
CA LEU A 381 -5.95 -28.96 13.15
C LEU A 381 -6.67 -27.66 13.52
N PRO A 382 -6.84 -27.30 14.82
CA PRO A 382 -7.41 -26.01 15.21
C PRO A 382 -6.59 -24.82 14.69
N GLY A 383 -5.26 -24.93 14.73
CA GLY A 383 -4.35 -23.91 14.19
C GLY A 383 -4.54 -23.70 12.68
N LEU A 384 -4.66 -24.78 11.92
CA LEU A 384 -4.91 -24.74 10.48
C LEU A 384 -6.30 -24.14 10.18
N ALA A 385 -7.30 -24.52 10.92
CA ALA A 385 -8.66 -24.02 10.79
C ALA A 385 -8.71 -22.51 11.01
N MET A 386 -8.12 -22.01 12.09
CA MET A 386 -8.05 -20.58 12.38
C MET A 386 -7.20 -19.80 11.40
N PHE A 387 -6.19 -20.43 10.81
CA PHE A 387 -5.43 -19.86 9.71
C PHE A 387 -6.35 -19.52 8.51
N PHE A 388 -7.21 -20.44 8.10
CA PHE A 388 -8.17 -20.19 7.02
C PHE A 388 -9.23 -19.15 7.39
N VAL A 389 -9.76 -19.19 8.62
CA VAL A 389 -10.70 -18.17 9.11
C VAL A 389 -10.04 -16.78 9.13
N SER A 390 -8.79 -16.68 9.58
CA SER A 390 -8.03 -15.44 9.58
C SER A 390 -7.81 -14.89 8.17
N ILE A 391 -7.54 -15.76 7.19
CA ILE A 391 -7.44 -15.38 5.77
C ILE A 391 -8.76 -14.82 5.26
N ALA A 392 -9.86 -15.51 5.50
CA ALA A 392 -11.19 -15.09 5.08
C ALA A 392 -11.57 -13.74 5.71
N SER A 393 -11.41 -13.62 7.03
CA SER A 393 -11.68 -12.39 7.76
C SER A 393 -10.85 -11.20 7.26
N SER A 394 -9.54 -11.37 7.15
CA SER A 394 -8.64 -10.30 6.68
C SER A 394 -8.98 -9.87 5.25
N SER A 395 -9.32 -10.82 4.38
CA SER A 395 -9.73 -10.53 3.00
C SER A 395 -11.04 -9.75 2.94
N LEU A 396 -12.02 -10.11 3.77
CA LEU A 396 -13.29 -9.42 3.88
C LEU A 396 -13.12 -8.00 4.46
N HIS A 397 -12.30 -7.83 5.49
CA HIS A 397 -12.01 -6.50 6.04
C HIS A 397 -11.31 -5.59 5.04
N LEU A 398 -10.41 -6.12 4.20
CA LEU A 398 -9.80 -5.36 3.11
C LEU A 398 -10.83 -4.92 2.08
N LEU A 399 -11.73 -5.82 1.69
CA LEU A 399 -12.80 -5.50 0.74
C LEU A 399 -13.72 -4.39 1.26
N ILE A 400 -14.00 -4.41 2.57
CA ILE A 400 -14.86 -3.41 3.24
C ILE A 400 -14.15 -2.08 3.38
N SER A 401 -12.85 -2.07 3.63
CA SER A 401 -12.08 -0.82 3.80
C SER A 401 -12.13 0.09 2.57
N ASP A 402 -12.34 -0.47 1.39
CA ASP A 402 -12.55 0.28 0.14
C ASP A 402 -13.97 0.86 0.01
N LEU A 403 -14.94 0.36 0.79
CA LEU A 403 -16.35 0.78 0.75
C LEU A 403 -16.61 1.93 1.74
N ARG A 404 -16.30 3.16 1.38
CA ARG A 404 -16.34 4.38 2.22
C ARG A 404 -17.63 4.68 2.99
N ARG A 405 -18.78 4.04 2.68
CA ARG A 405 -20.11 4.37 3.24
C ARG A 405 -20.79 3.28 4.06
N ALA A 406 -20.23 2.09 4.13
CA ALA A 406 -20.92 0.93 4.66
C ALA A 406 -20.28 0.29 5.91
N GLY A 407 -19.29 0.94 6.54
CA GLY A 407 -18.40 0.33 7.54
C GLY A 407 -19.09 -0.41 8.69
N ALA A 408 -20.11 0.17 9.33
CA ALA A 408 -20.74 -0.46 10.50
C ALA A 408 -21.72 -1.59 10.13
N SER A 409 -22.56 -1.40 9.11
CA SER A 409 -23.51 -2.42 8.66
C SER A 409 -22.86 -3.62 7.98
N VAL A 410 -21.70 -3.39 7.33
CA VAL A 410 -20.94 -4.45 6.69
C VAL A 410 -20.13 -5.26 7.70
N ALA A 411 -19.64 -4.67 8.79
CA ALA A 411 -19.02 -5.41 9.88
C ALA A 411 -20.00 -6.42 10.52
N SER A 412 -21.27 -6.05 10.66
CA SER A 412 -22.31 -6.97 11.14
C SER A 412 -22.63 -8.10 10.16
N LEU A 413 -22.65 -7.80 8.86
CA LEU A 413 -22.79 -8.82 7.80
C LEU A 413 -21.60 -9.78 7.77
N LEU A 414 -20.39 -9.27 8.05
CA LEU A 414 -19.17 -10.04 8.12
C LEU A 414 -19.22 -11.08 9.24
N LEU A 415 -19.74 -10.70 10.40
CA LEU A 415 -20.00 -11.63 11.51
C LEU A 415 -20.89 -12.78 11.06
N LEU A 416 -22.01 -12.49 10.37
CA LEU A 416 -22.93 -13.50 9.88
C LEU A 416 -22.26 -14.45 8.87
N VAL A 417 -21.44 -13.92 7.96
CA VAL A 417 -20.73 -14.74 6.98
C VAL A 417 -19.66 -15.62 7.62
N LEU A 418 -19.00 -15.16 8.68
CA LEU A 418 -17.95 -15.92 9.38
C LEU A 418 -18.50 -16.94 10.38
N ILE A 419 -19.73 -16.79 10.85
CA ILE A 419 -20.38 -17.79 11.72
C ILE A 419 -20.51 -19.15 11.02
N TRP A 420 -20.87 -19.18 9.75
CA TRP A 420 -21.00 -20.42 9.00
C TRP A 420 -19.70 -21.24 8.91
N PRO A 421 -18.56 -20.69 8.46
CA PRO A 421 -17.28 -21.40 8.48
C PRO A 421 -16.87 -21.85 9.90
N PHE A 422 -17.18 -21.05 10.91
CA PHE A 422 -16.89 -21.39 12.30
C PHE A 422 -17.67 -22.62 12.75
N LEU A 423 -18.99 -22.69 12.48
CA LEU A 423 -19.81 -23.86 12.79
C LEU A 423 -19.35 -25.09 12.00
N GLN A 424 -19.02 -24.96 10.73
CA GLN A 424 -18.49 -26.07 9.94
C GLN A 424 -17.14 -26.58 10.47
N LEU A 425 -16.34 -25.71 11.08
CA LEU A 425 -15.09 -26.09 11.73
C LEU A 425 -15.31 -26.84 13.01
N THR A 426 -16.30 -26.43 13.82
CA THR A 426 -16.69 -27.17 15.04
C THR A 426 -17.19 -28.55 14.70
N ASP A 427 -18.11 -28.68 13.72
CA ASP A 427 -18.65 -29.94 13.23
C ASP A 427 -17.54 -30.85 12.63
N SER A 428 -16.57 -30.27 11.91
CA SER A 428 -15.46 -31.03 11.31
C SER A 428 -14.47 -31.53 12.35
N LEU A 429 -14.23 -30.77 13.41
CA LEU A 429 -13.39 -31.21 14.52
C LEU A 429 -14.04 -32.35 15.30
N GLU A 430 -15.37 -32.33 15.47
CA GLU A 430 -16.14 -33.36 16.07
C GLU A 430 -16.08 -34.69 15.31
N MET A 431 -16.17 -34.65 13.96
CA MET A 431 -16.11 -35.88 13.15
C MET A 431 -14.73 -36.58 13.17
N ILE A 432 -13.69 -35.91 13.65
CA ILE A 432 -12.32 -36.42 13.66
C ILE A 432 -11.94 -36.95 15.06
N ILE A 433 -12.70 -36.58 16.08
CA ILE A 433 -12.57 -37.03 17.45
C ILE A 433 -13.51 -38.21 17.71
#